data_a48f3699bb2e80080c12770b3b04b1ab
#
_entry.id   a48f3699bb2e80080c12770b3b04b1ab
#
_cell.length_a   1.000
_cell.length_b   1.000
_cell.length_c   1.000
_cell.angle_alpha   90.00
_cell.angle_beta   90.00
_cell.angle_gamma   90.00
#
_symmetry.space_group_name_H-M   'P 1'
#
loop_
_entity.id
_entity.type
_entity.pdbx_description
1 polymer ?
#
loop_
_entity_poly.entity_id
_entity_poly.type
_entity_poly.pdbx_seq_one_letter_code
_entity_poly.pdbx_strand_id
1 'polypeptide(L)'
;MNVPQSGPGTRPPRTMSRRDLFKGLGGLGGLSLLGLAASAAGCARPAAVSVDGLPSQTVWATYPTGTGTYNDVAAIANMVTNRSGSKVRIMAGDTGIARIGPLIAGTAQYSRAGDEYYYAFEGEDEYTSENWGPQPIRQIWAPPGNYGVLVRRDSGIETVSDLRGKRFPRLLASTSMNYKLKAILDFGGLSLDDVRLVDIAYSEQAEAVKAGHLDVMYQNVVGATVEELDSQYPVRWLDLSGGTPEQYSTWEDLAPMVLLGEATRGAGLAEGESVVNMQYSIPLTTTRDRPEEEVRAMLDLIHENFDDFKDSTPDAPAFAADKVLLAPTVPFHEGAVSFFRDIGRWTPELQERNEALVERERLMEEHWPDFWDEHSDDGDVVRLWKRWKSENLPAIAPISEITDTERS
;
A
#
# COMPACT_ATOMS: atom_id res chain seq x y z
N MET A 1 3.66 -61.98 23.26
CA MET A 1 2.66 -60.98 23.64
C MET A 1 2.38 -60.12 22.43
N ASN A 2 1.14 -60.15 21.97
CA ASN A 2 0.68 -59.63 20.67
C ASN A 2 0.66 -58.10 20.63
N VAL A 3 1.21 -57.54 19.55
CA VAL A 3 1.00 -56.13 19.14
C VAL A 3 -0.15 -56.14 18.12
N PRO A 4 -1.22 -55.31 18.25
CA PRO A 4 -2.26 -55.19 17.26
C PRO A 4 -1.85 -54.27 16.11
N GLN A 5 -2.16 -54.68 14.90
CA GLN A 5 -2.04 -53.94 13.65
C GLN A 5 -3.01 -52.74 13.61
N SER A 6 -2.54 -51.61 13.16
CA SER A 6 -3.31 -50.41 12.86
C SER A 6 -4.07 -50.59 11.53
N GLY A 7 -5.37 -50.35 11.56
CA GLY A 7 -6.26 -50.30 10.40
C GLY A 7 -6.11 -49.03 9.56
N PRO A 8 -6.69 -48.98 8.34
CA PRO A 8 -6.46 -47.88 7.38
C PRO A 8 -7.15 -46.59 7.81
N GLY A 9 -6.38 -45.49 7.79
CA GLY A 9 -6.86 -44.15 8.10
C GLY A 9 -7.88 -43.64 7.08
N THR A 10 -9.01 -43.20 7.58
CA THR A 10 -10.03 -42.49 6.82
C THR A 10 -9.54 -41.05 6.54
N ARG A 11 -9.44 -40.69 5.26
CA ARG A 11 -9.20 -39.31 4.83
C ARG A 11 -10.36 -38.42 5.26
N PRO A 12 -10.10 -37.14 5.72
CA PRO A 12 -11.18 -36.21 5.97
C PRO A 12 -11.89 -35.81 4.67
N PRO A 13 -13.17 -35.42 4.73
CA PRO A 13 -13.95 -35.07 3.54
C PRO A 13 -13.38 -33.78 2.92
N ARG A 14 -13.18 -33.78 1.59
CA ARG A 14 -12.84 -32.62 0.80
C ARG A 14 -13.93 -31.55 0.96
N THR A 15 -13.54 -30.36 1.32
CA THR A 15 -14.41 -29.17 1.24
C THR A 15 -14.70 -28.85 -0.22
N MET A 16 -15.97 -28.75 -0.58
CA MET A 16 -16.41 -28.41 -1.93
C MET A 16 -15.99 -26.98 -2.28
N SER A 17 -15.30 -26.83 -3.41
CA SER A 17 -15.00 -25.54 -4.03
C SER A 17 -16.29 -24.87 -4.55
N ARG A 18 -16.34 -23.54 -4.54
CA ARG A 18 -17.46 -22.76 -5.10
C ARG A 18 -17.80 -23.12 -6.56
N ARG A 19 -16.88 -23.68 -7.33
CA ARG A 19 -17.09 -24.16 -8.71
C ARG A 19 -17.95 -25.42 -8.79
N ASP A 20 -17.98 -26.27 -7.77
CA ASP A 20 -18.76 -27.53 -7.78
C ASP A 20 -20.25 -27.26 -7.55
N LEU A 21 -20.64 -26.13 -7.01
CA LEU A 21 -22.03 -25.74 -6.76
C LEU A 21 -22.83 -25.43 -8.05
N PHE A 22 -22.14 -25.08 -9.15
CA PHE A 22 -22.81 -24.68 -10.41
C PHE A 22 -22.92 -25.80 -11.47
N LYS A 23 -22.32 -26.97 -11.26
CA LYS A 23 -22.36 -28.06 -12.23
C LYS A 23 -23.49 -29.10 -12.01
N GLY A 24 -24.32 -28.91 -10.99
CA GLY A 24 -25.29 -29.90 -10.55
C GLY A 24 -26.77 -29.68 -10.92
N LEU A 25 -27.13 -28.67 -11.71
CA LEU A 25 -28.55 -28.37 -12.05
C LEU A 25 -28.80 -28.40 -13.56
N GLY A 26 -28.83 -29.58 -14.09
CA GLY A 26 -29.30 -29.86 -15.46
C GLY A 26 -29.95 -31.22 -15.56
N GLY A 27 -31.31 -31.28 -15.50
CA GLY A 27 -32.02 -32.45 -15.94
C GLY A 27 -33.32 -32.80 -15.21
N LEU A 28 -34.45 -32.69 -15.95
CA LEU A 28 -35.76 -33.35 -15.82
C LEU A 28 -36.82 -32.73 -14.87
N GLY A 29 -37.76 -32.01 -15.42
CA GLY A 29 -39.08 -32.61 -15.84
C GLY A 29 -40.22 -32.45 -14.86
N GLY A 30 -41.10 -31.46 -15.10
CA GLY A 30 -42.55 -31.68 -15.06
C GLY A 30 -43.32 -31.47 -13.74
N LEU A 31 -44.25 -30.54 -13.83
CA LEU A 31 -45.56 -30.40 -13.18
C LEU A 31 -45.72 -29.37 -12.03
N SER A 32 -46.54 -28.46 -12.37
CA SER A 32 -47.27 -27.43 -11.66
C SER A 32 -47.60 -27.65 -10.19
N LEU A 33 -47.29 -26.69 -9.33
CA LEU A 33 -48.15 -26.28 -8.20
C LEU A 33 -47.80 -24.82 -7.84
N LEU A 34 -48.79 -23.97 -7.95
CA LEU A 34 -48.78 -22.61 -7.46
C LEU A 34 -48.51 -22.58 -5.94
N GLY A 35 -47.37 -22.05 -5.53
CA GLY A 35 -47.05 -21.80 -4.13
C GLY A 35 -46.18 -20.54 -4.08
N LEU A 36 -46.66 -19.50 -3.41
CA LEU A 36 -45.92 -18.26 -3.14
C LEU A 36 -44.56 -18.61 -2.48
N ALA A 37 -43.51 -18.63 -3.29
CA ALA A 37 -42.14 -18.53 -2.79
C ALA A 37 -41.78 -17.05 -2.83
N ALA A 38 -41.86 -16.40 -1.67
CA ALA A 38 -41.23 -15.10 -1.45
C ALA A 38 -39.72 -15.28 -1.69
N SER A 39 -39.27 -14.85 -2.85
CA SER A 39 -37.88 -14.76 -3.21
C SER A 39 -37.22 -13.77 -2.24
N ALA A 40 -36.49 -14.25 -1.24
CA ALA A 40 -35.49 -13.48 -0.56
C ALA A 40 -34.29 -13.29 -1.51
N ALA A 41 -34.52 -12.60 -2.63
CA ALA A 41 -33.48 -11.86 -3.30
C ALA A 41 -33.14 -10.73 -2.34
N GLY A 42 -32.03 -10.88 -1.60
CA GLY A 42 -31.41 -9.78 -0.87
C GLY A 42 -31.08 -8.71 -1.90
N CYS A 43 -32.03 -7.79 -2.10
CA CYS A 43 -31.77 -6.54 -2.79
C CYS A 43 -30.70 -5.82 -1.97
N ALA A 44 -29.43 -5.93 -2.39
CA ALA A 44 -28.50 -4.87 -2.09
C ALA A 44 -29.18 -3.58 -2.61
N ARG A 45 -29.74 -2.79 -1.69
CA ARG A 45 -30.23 -1.47 -2.03
C ARG A 45 -29.05 -0.73 -2.62
N PRO A 46 -29.13 -0.21 -3.86
CA PRO A 46 -28.12 0.71 -4.31
C PRO A 46 -28.01 1.79 -3.24
N ALA A 47 -26.78 2.08 -2.80
CA ALA A 47 -26.55 3.17 -1.86
C ALA A 47 -27.21 4.41 -2.43
N ALA A 48 -28.01 5.12 -1.60
CA ALA A 48 -28.63 6.35 -2.05
C ALA A 48 -27.51 7.30 -2.47
N VAL A 49 -27.54 7.74 -3.74
CA VAL A 49 -26.56 8.67 -4.27
C VAL A 49 -26.77 10.02 -3.60
N SER A 50 -25.70 10.62 -3.06
CA SER A 50 -25.72 11.98 -2.53
C SER A 50 -25.83 13.00 -3.69
N VAL A 51 -26.01 14.28 -3.37
CA VAL A 51 -26.22 15.36 -4.34
C VAL A 51 -25.07 15.49 -5.36
N ASP A 52 -23.87 14.96 -5.06
CA ASP A 52 -22.64 15.14 -5.85
C ASP A 52 -22.10 13.83 -6.48
N GLY A 53 -22.95 12.84 -6.73
CA GLY A 53 -22.52 11.57 -7.33
C GLY A 53 -21.87 10.58 -6.37
N LEU A 54 -21.63 10.97 -5.10
CA LEU A 54 -21.06 10.10 -4.08
C LEU A 54 -22.15 9.27 -3.36
N PRO A 55 -21.85 8.08 -2.84
CA PRO A 55 -22.74 7.35 -1.95
C PRO A 55 -23.03 8.16 -0.68
N SER A 56 -24.20 7.97 -0.08
CA SER A 56 -24.56 8.64 1.18
C SER A 56 -23.63 8.30 2.35
N GLN A 57 -22.90 7.19 2.24
CA GLN A 57 -21.88 6.75 3.19
C GLN A 57 -20.80 5.95 2.50
N THR A 58 -19.54 6.19 2.88
CA THR A 58 -18.37 5.40 2.49
C THR A 58 -17.59 4.97 3.73
N VAL A 59 -16.84 3.86 3.60
CA VAL A 59 -15.91 3.37 4.61
C VAL A 59 -14.50 3.46 4.04
N TRP A 60 -13.60 4.09 4.77
CA TRP A 60 -12.20 4.26 4.37
C TRP A 60 -11.31 3.53 5.36
N ALA A 61 -10.53 2.57 4.89
CA ALA A 61 -9.55 1.86 5.72
C ALA A 61 -8.22 2.62 5.74
N THR A 62 -7.57 2.69 6.91
CA THR A 62 -6.30 3.39 7.05
C THR A 62 -5.54 2.93 8.31
N TYR A 63 -4.46 3.61 8.61
CA TYR A 63 -3.58 3.41 9.76
C TYR A 63 -4.28 3.65 11.11
N PRO A 64 -3.65 3.24 12.22
CA PRO A 64 -4.15 3.49 13.57
C PRO A 64 -4.34 4.97 13.89
N THR A 65 -5.28 5.24 14.78
CA THR A 65 -5.52 6.58 15.33
C THR A 65 -4.23 7.16 15.92
N GLY A 66 -3.98 8.43 15.65
CA GLY A 66 -2.77 9.16 16.12
C GLY A 66 -1.61 9.13 15.14
N THR A 67 -1.66 8.32 14.10
CA THR A 67 -0.66 8.37 13.01
C THR A 67 -0.94 9.55 12.08
N GLY A 68 0.11 10.09 11.42
CA GLY A 68 -0.02 11.15 10.41
C GLY A 68 -1.00 10.76 9.32
N THR A 69 -0.87 9.54 8.77
CA THR A 69 -1.75 9.01 7.72
C THR A 69 -3.22 8.94 8.15
N TYR A 70 -3.51 8.56 9.41
CA TYR A 70 -4.88 8.61 9.94
C TYR A 70 -5.40 10.05 10.00
N ASN A 71 -4.57 10.98 10.48
CA ASN A 71 -4.97 12.39 10.62
C ASN A 71 -5.27 13.03 9.26
N ASP A 72 -4.49 12.72 8.23
CA ASP A 72 -4.76 13.17 6.85
C ASP A 72 -6.09 12.63 6.34
N VAL A 73 -6.33 11.32 6.51
CA VAL A 73 -7.62 10.71 6.13
C VAL A 73 -8.78 11.34 6.89
N ALA A 74 -8.61 11.63 8.17
CA ALA A 74 -9.66 12.26 8.98
C ALA A 74 -9.94 13.70 8.51
N ALA A 75 -8.93 14.47 8.14
CA ALA A 75 -9.08 15.82 7.60
C ALA A 75 -9.87 15.79 6.28
N ILE A 76 -9.49 14.93 5.34
CA ILE A 76 -10.18 14.77 4.06
C ILE A 76 -11.61 14.26 4.28
N ALA A 77 -11.81 13.26 5.14
CA ALA A 77 -13.12 12.72 5.47
C ALA A 77 -14.09 13.78 6.04
N ASN A 78 -13.59 14.66 6.88
CA ASN A 78 -14.36 15.80 7.39
C ASN A 78 -14.74 16.78 6.27
N MET A 79 -13.80 17.13 5.39
CA MET A 79 -14.06 17.98 4.22
C MET A 79 -15.13 17.33 3.32
N VAL A 80 -14.97 16.04 2.95
CA VAL A 80 -15.93 15.28 2.14
C VAL A 80 -17.31 15.32 2.78
N THR A 81 -17.41 15.03 4.07
CA THR A 81 -18.70 15.02 4.78
C THR A 81 -19.36 16.40 4.80
N ASN A 82 -18.57 17.45 5.04
CA ASN A 82 -19.10 18.82 5.14
C ASN A 82 -19.54 19.38 3.79
N ARG A 83 -18.85 19.02 2.70
CA ARG A 83 -19.11 19.57 1.37
C ARG A 83 -20.17 18.78 0.60
N SER A 84 -20.16 17.45 0.67
CA SER A 84 -21.08 16.61 -0.10
C SER A 84 -22.23 16.01 0.71
N GLY A 85 -22.15 16.01 2.04
CA GLY A 85 -23.08 15.29 2.90
C GLY A 85 -22.84 13.76 2.95
N SER A 86 -21.91 13.23 2.17
CA SER A 86 -21.50 11.82 2.21
C SER A 86 -20.75 11.55 3.52
N LYS A 87 -21.26 10.63 4.33
CA LYS A 87 -20.64 10.27 5.60
C LYS A 87 -19.45 9.35 5.37
N VAL A 88 -18.27 9.75 5.83
CA VAL A 88 -17.08 8.91 5.80
C VAL A 88 -16.86 8.27 7.16
N ARG A 89 -16.89 6.92 7.19
CA ARG A 89 -16.51 6.13 8.36
C ARG A 89 -15.07 5.66 8.19
N ILE A 90 -14.19 6.00 9.12
CA ILE A 90 -12.80 5.54 9.11
C ILE A 90 -12.72 4.20 9.85
N MET A 91 -12.06 3.22 9.22
CA MET A 91 -11.70 1.92 9.77
C MET A 91 -10.19 1.88 9.96
N ALA A 92 -9.73 1.93 11.19
CA ALA A 92 -8.32 1.86 11.54
C ALA A 92 -7.83 0.41 11.60
N GLY A 93 -6.60 0.14 11.10
CA GLY A 93 -5.98 -1.18 11.12
C GLY A 93 -4.48 -1.11 11.34
N ASP A 94 -3.96 -1.99 12.23
CA ASP A 94 -2.54 -2.00 12.61
C ASP A 94 -1.65 -2.71 11.58
N THR A 95 -2.21 -3.65 10.80
CA THR A 95 -1.46 -4.44 9.82
C THR A 95 -1.85 -4.10 8.38
N GLY A 96 -1.00 -4.46 7.42
CA GLY A 96 -1.28 -4.29 5.99
C GLY A 96 -2.59 -4.95 5.58
N ILE A 97 -2.78 -6.21 5.95
CA ILE A 97 -4.02 -6.96 5.67
C ILE A 97 -5.24 -6.31 6.32
N ALA A 98 -5.11 -5.77 7.55
CA ALA A 98 -6.21 -5.07 8.20
C ALA A 98 -6.62 -3.78 7.49
N ARG A 99 -5.71 -3.18 6.70
CA ARG A 99 -5.98 -1.96 5.92
C ARG A 99 -6.47 -2.25 4.49
N ILE A 100 -5.92 -3.26 3.81
CA ILE A 100 -6.30 -3.62 2.43
C ILE A 100 -7.44 -4.65 2.40
N GLY A 101 -7.48 -5.60 3.33
CA GLY A 101 -8.50 -6.64 3.36
C GLY A 101 -9.94 -6.14 3.31
N PRO A 102 -10.33 -5.10 4.05
CA PRO A 102 -11.66 -4.50 3.95
C PRO A 102 -11.99 -3.94 2.56
N LEU A 103 -11.00 -3.41 1.84
CA LEU A 103 -11.17 -2.92 0.47
C LEU A 103 -11.47 -4.09 -0.49
N ILE A 104 -10.66 -5.14 -0.43
CA ILE A 104 -10.82 -6.34 -1.28
C ILE A 104 -12.13 -7.07 -0.97
N ALA A 105 -12.52 -7.12 0.31
CA ALA A 105 -13.80 -7.70 0.73
C ALA A 105 -15.02 -6.82 0.40
N GLY A 106 -14.84 -5.62 -0.15
CA GLY A 106 -15.93 -4.67 -0.48
C GLY A 106 -16.59 -4.03 0.74
N THR A 107 -16.02 -4.21 1.94
CA THR A 107 -16.53 -3.59 3.19
C THR A 107 -15.98 -2.18 3.40
N ALA A 108 -14.88 -1.82 2.76
CA ALA A 108 -14.41 -0.46 2.58
C ALA A 108 -14.46 -0.10 1.09
N GLN A 109 -14.69 1.17 0.79
CA GLN A 109 -14.71 1.70 -0.57
C GLN A 109 -13.35 2.26 -0.98
N TYR A 110 -12.61 2.78 -0.01
CA TYR A 110 -11.29 3.37 -0.20
C TYR A 110 -10.34 2.89 0.89
N SER A 111 -9.06 2.90 0.58
CA SER A 111 -8.01 2.60 1.55
C SER A 111 -6.80 3.51 1.35
N ARG A 112 -6.15 3.89 2.46
CA ARG A 112 -4.83 4.51 2.46
C ARG A 112 -3.92 3.64 3.35
N ALA A 113 -3.25 2.65 2.75
CA ALA A 113 -2.75 1.46 3.43
C ALA A 113 -1.22 1.26 3.37
N GLY A 114 -0.45 2.26 2.93
CA GLY A 114 0.98 2.07 2.68
C GLY A 114 1.23 1.30 1.40
N ASP A 115 2.36 0.60 1.30
CA ASP A 115 2.72 -0.13 0.08
C ASP A 115 2.00 -1.47 -0.07
N GLU A 116 1.18 -1.84 0.89
CA GLU A 116 0.34 -3.03 0.82
C GLU A 116 -0.52 -3.05 -0.45
N TYR A 117 -0.82 -1.87 -1.01
CA TYR A 117 -1.53 -1.77 -2.29
C TYR A 117 -0.74 -2.42 -3.44
N TYR A 118 0.59 -2.29 -3.44
CA TYR A 118 1.47 -2.89 -4.44
C TYR A 118 1.55 -4.42 -4.26
N TYR A 119 1.85 -4.88 -3.04
CA TYR A 119 1.98 -6.32 -2.78
C TYR A 119 0.66 -7.06 -2.97
N ALA A 120 -0.47 -6.43 -2.63
CA ALA A 120 -1.78 -6.99 -2.91
C ALA A 120 -2.07 -7.07 -4.42
N PHE A 121 -1.73 -6.04 -5.19
CA PHE A 121 -1.85 -6.04 -6.65
C PHE A 121 -0.99 -7.14 -7.29
N GLU A 122 0.27 -7.28 -6.86
CA GLU A 122 1.21 -8.27 -7.36
C GLU A 122 0.96 -9.69 -6.83
N GLY A 123 0.09 -9.88 -5.82
CA GLY A 123 -0.13 -11.16 -5.16
C GLY A 123 1.12 -11.66 -4.43
N GLU A 124 1.91 -10.76 -3.86
CA GLU A 124 3.19 -11.07 -3.21
C GLU A 124 3.10 -11.11 -1.68
N ASP A 125 4.09 -11.71 -1.05
CA ASP A 125 4.27 -11.82 0.40
C ASP A 125 3.02 -12.37 1.10
N GLU A 126 2.38 -11.63 1.98
CA GLU A 126 1.18 -12.05 2.71
C GLU A 126 0.00 -12.36 1.77
N TYR A 127 0.04 -11.88 0.53
CA TYR A 127 -1.01 -12.10 -0.48
C TYR A 127 -0.73 -13.33 -1.34
N THR A 128 0.44 -13.96 -1.23
CA THR A 128 0.76 -15.24 -1.89
C THR A 128 0.12 -16.39 -1.11
N SER A 129 -1.18 -16.55 -1.21
CA SER A 129 -1.95 -17.57 -0.48
C SER A 129 -3.21 -17.97 -1.22
N GLU A 130 -3.81 -19.12 -0.84
CA GLU A 130 -5.03 -19.66 -1.47
C GLU A 130 -6.18 -18.65 -1.54
N ASN A 131 -6.33 -17.81 -0.51
CA ASN A 131 -7.47 -16.89 -0.38
C ASN A 131 -7.23 -15.52 -1.00
N TRP A 132 -6.00 -15.24 -1.44
CA TRP A 132 -5.61 -13.93 -1.94
C TRP A 132 -5.17 -13.99 -3.40
N GLY A 133 -3.88 -14.06 -3.68
CA GLY A 133 -3.34 -13.86 -5.01
C GLY A 133 -3.39 -12.40 -5.47
N PRO A 134 -3.17 -12.12 -6.75
CA PRO A 134 -3.26 -10.78 -7.33
C PRO A 134 -4.64 -10.15 -7.12
N GLN A 135 -4.67 -8.88 -6.71
CA GLN A 135 -5.90 -8.17 -6.35
C GLN A 135 -6.14 -6.95 -7.26
N PRO A 136 -7.40 -6.63 -7.60
CA PRO A 136 -7.75 -5.57 -8.56
C PRO A 136 -7.65 -4.16 -7.94
N ILE A 137 -6.50 -3.81 -7.39
CA ILE A 137 -6.26 -2.53 -6.74
C ILE A 137 -6.06 -1.43 -7.78
N ARG A 138 -6.55 -0.24 -7.47
CA ARG A 138 -6.36 0.99 -8.26
C ARG A 138 -5.93 2.14 -7.38
N GLN A 139 -4.93 2.89 -7.82
CA GLN A 139 -4.61 4.19 -7.24
C GLN A 139 -5.61 5.24 -7.72
N ILE A 140 -5.93 6.21 -6.85
CA ILE A 140 -6.76 7.35 -7.24
C ILE A 140 -6.13 8.69 -6.89
N TRP A 141 -5.34 8.76 -5.80
CA TRP A 141 -4.64 9.98 -5.37
C TRP A 141 -3.37 9.61 -4.63
N ALA A 142 -2.22 10.06 -5.11
CA ALA A 142 -0.91 9.63 -4.64
C ALA A 142 -0.08 10.82 -4.11
N PRO A 143 -0.38 11.36 -2.90
CA PRO A 143 0.41 12.44 -2.32
C PRO A 143 1.84 11.94 -2.04
N PRO A 144 2.89 12.68 -2.46
CA PRO A 144 4.27 12.32 -2.15
C PRO A 144 4.58 12.53 -0.67
N GLY A 145 5.44 11.68 -0.13
CA GLY A 145 6.00 11.85 1.19
C GLY A 145 7.47 11.46 1.20
N ASN A 146 8.26 12.12 2.04
CA ASN A 146 9.65 11.77 2.25
C ASN A 146 9.80 10.95 3.53
N TYR A 147 10.51 9.82 3.43
CA TYR A 147 10.69 8.85 4.51
C TYR A 147 12.16 8.47 4.60
N GLY A 148 12.64 8.25 5.80
CA GLY A 148 14.03 7.89 5.99
C GLY A 148 14.28 7.22 7.32
N VAL A 149 15.54 6.97 7.60
CA VAL A 149 16.00 6.59 8.92
C VAL A 149 16.66 7.79 9.59
N LEU A 150 16.28 8.01 10.82
CA LEU A 150 16.86 9.04 11.67
C LEU A 150 17.59 8.43 12.85
N VAL A 151 18.56 9.17 13.35
CA VAL A 151 19.35 8.86 14.56
C VAL A 151 19.44 10.11 15.42
N ARG A 152 19.75 9.96 16.68
CA ARG A 152 20.10 11.11 17.53
C ARG A 152 21.42 11.73 17.07
N ARG A 153 21.54 13.05 17.04
CA ARG A 153 22.79 13.75 16.66
C ARG A 153 23.95 13.40 17.59
N ASP A 154 23.70 13.08 18.85
CA ASP A 154 24.71 12.69 19.84
C ASP A 154 25.10 11.19 19.77
N SER A 155 24.55 10.41 18.86
CA SER A 155 24.83 8.96 18.72
C SER A 155 26.19 8.64 18.09
N GLY A 156 26.81 9.60 17.41
CA GLY A 156 28.02 9.38 16.61
C GLY A 156 27.78 8.64 15.30
N ILE A 157 26.51 8.46 14.89
CA ILE A 157 26.12 7.86 13.61
C ILE A 157 25.92 9.01 12.62
N GLU A 158 26.64 9.03 11.51
CA GLU A 158 26.58 10.09 10.49
C GLU A 158 26.15 9.58 9.13
N THR A 159 26.46 8.32 8.81
CA THR A 159 26.17 7.67 7.54
C THR A 159 25.47 6.33 7.77
N VAL A 160 24.89 5.76 6.71
CA VAL A 160 24.28 4.43 6.79
C VAL A 160 25.29 3.35 7.17
N SER A 161 26.54 3.46 6.74
CA SER A 161 27.60 2.49 7.09
C SER A 161 27.94 2.46 8.58
N ASP A 162 27.69 3.55 9.33
CA ASP A 162 27.88 3.62 10.78
C ASP A 162 26.84 2.80 11.57
N LEU A 163 25.82 2.28 10.90
CA LEU A 163 24.79 1.42 11.49
C LEU A 163 25.34 0.03 11.87
N ARG A 164 26.55 -0.33 11.44
CA ARG A 164 27.16 -1.63 11.78
C ARG A 164 27.20 -1.85 13.30
N GLY A 165 26.58 -2.95 13.74
CA GLY A 165 26.46 -3.33 15.15
C GLY A 165 25.47 -2.52 15.98
N LYS A 166 24.73 -1.58 15.38
CA LYS A 166 23.71 -0.77 16.06
C LYS A 166 22.38 -1.52 16.20
N ARG A 167 21.54 -1.10 17.13
CA ARG A 167 20.17 -1.60 17.31
C ARG A 167 19.30 -1.00 16.23
N PHE A 168 18.86 -1.85 15.32
CA PHE A 168 18.14 -1.49 14.11
C PHE A 168 16.71 -2.07 14.14
N PRO A 169 15.68 -1.36 13.74
CA PRO A 169 14.30 -1.84 13.83
C PRO A 169 14.04 -2.98 12.85
N ARG A 170 13.32 -4.02 13.32
CA ARG A 170 12.57 -4.95 12.51
C ARG A 170 11.09 -4.73 12.83
N LEU A 171 10.36 -4.13 11.90
CA LEU A 171 9.00 -3.70 12.15
C LEU A 171 8.05 -4.88 12.08
N LEU A 172 7.30 -5.10 13.17
CA LEU A 172 6.36 -6.21 13.28
C LEU A 172 5.19 -6.03 12.32
N ALA A 173 4.79 -7.13 11.66
CA ALA A 173 3.68 -7.17 10.70
C ALA A 173 3.76 -6.10 9.60
N SER A 174 4.96 -5.81 9.12
CA SER A 174 5.22 -4.76 8.13
C SER A 174 6.31 -5.16 7.15
N THR A 175 6.03 -6.14 6.30
CA THR A 175 6.98 -6.70 5.31
C THR A 175 7.51 -5.60 4.39
N SER A 176 6.64 -4.74 3.88
CA SER A 176 6.99 -3.64 2.98
C SER A 176 7.98 -2.64 3.58
N MET A 177 7.81 -2.27 4.86
CA MET A 177 8.74 -1.37 5.53
C MET A 177 10.08 -2.06 5.79
N ASN A 178 10.08 -3.37 6.08
CA ASN A 178 11.31 -4.14 6.28
C ASN A 178 12.11 -4.29 4.97
N TYR A 179 11.48 -4.35 3.80
CA TYR A 179 12.17 -4.27 2.52
C TYR A 179 12.88 -2.93 2.33
N LYS A 180 12.24 -1.82 2.66
CA LYS A 180 12.88 -0.50 2.62
C LYS A 180 14.03 -0.37 3.61
N LEU A 181 13.86 -0.89 4.83
CA LEU A 181 14.94 -0.94 5.83
C LEU A 181 16.12 -1.78 5.34
N LYS A 182 15.85 -2.90 4.66
CA LYS A 182 16.89 -3.70 4.01
C LYS A 182 17.58 -2.92 2.90
N ALA A 183 16.83 -2.24 2.02
CA ALA A 183 17.41 -1.43 0.95
C ALA A 183 18.29 -0.30 1.48
N ILE A 184 17.92 0.33 2.62
CA ILE A 184 18.77 1.32 3.30
C ILE A 184 20.09 0.68 3.75
N LEU A 185 20.05 -0.49 4.37
CA LEU A 185 21.29 -1.18 4.80
C LEU A 185 22.16 -1.55 3.58
N ASP A 186 21.58 -2.14 2.55
CA ASP A 186 22.28 -2.49 1.30
C ASP A 186 22.94 -1.25 0.68
N PHE A 187 22.26 -0.10 0.71
CA PHE A 187 22.83 1.19 0.26
C PHE A 187 24.09 1.58 1.05
N GLY A 188 24.13 1.30 2.35
CA GLY A 188 25.33 1.50 3.20
C GLY A 188 26.37 0.39 3.11
N GLY A 189 26.21 -0.59 2.23
CA GLY A 189 27.08 -1.77 2.15
C GLY A 189 26.96 -2.69 3.37
N LEU A 190 25.77 -2.73 3.97
CA LEU A 190 25.42 -3.54 5.12
C LEU A 190 24.33 -4.56 4.77
N SER A 191 24.27 -5.62 5.57
CA SER A 191 23.19 -6.59 5.56
C SER A 191 22.43 -6.60 6.89
N LEU A 192 21.34 -7.35 6.97
CA LEU A 192 20.64 -7.56 8.24
C LEU A 192 21.50 -8.24 9.32
N ASP A 193 22.51 -9.03 8.92
CA ASP A 193 23.44 -9.68 9.84
C ASP A 193 24.50 -8.73 10.43
N ASP A 194 24.66 -7.55 9.82
CA ASP A 194 25.59 -6.52 10.28
C ASP A 194 25.02 -5.63 11.40
N VAL A 195 23.73 -5.75 11.70
CA VAL A 195 23.03 -4.94 12.71
C VAL A 195 22.39 -5.81 13.79
N ARG A 196 21.99 -5.21 14.91
CA ARG A 196 21.24 -5.90 15.97
C ARG A 196 19.77 -5.63 15.78
N LEU A 197 19.05 -6.57 15.19
CA LEU A 197 17.61 -6.42 14.95
C LEU A 197 16.84 -6.37 16.27
N VAL A 198 15.96 -5.39 16.38
CA VAL A 198 15.02 -5.20 17.49
C VAL A 198 13.60 -5.27 16.94
N ASP A 199 12.84 -6.28 17.37
CA ASP A 199 11.43 -6.42 17.04
C ASP A 199 10.62 -5.34 17.73
N ILE A 200 9.92 -4.51 16.96
CA ILE A 200 9.23 -3.35 17.49
C ILE A 200 8.01 -2.98 16.62
N ALA A 201 6.95 -2.47 17.24
CA ALA A 201 5.85 -1.87 16.51
C ALA A 201 6.25 -0.50 15.92
N TYR A 202 5.66 -0.14 14.78
CA TYR A 202 5.97 1.13 14.11
C TYR A 202 5.79 2.35 15.04
N SER A 203 4.72 2.37 15.83
CA SER A 203 4.39 3.46 16.75
C SER A 203 5.28 3.54 18.00
N GLU A 204 6.02 2.48 18.33
CA GLU A 204 6.83 2.42 19.57
C GLU A 204 8.28 2.89 19.37
N GLN A 205 8.70 3.13 18.13
CA GLN A 205 10.10 3.42 17.80
C GLN A 205 10.62 4.68 18.50
N ALA A 206 9.83 5.76 18.54
CA ALA A 206 10.27 7.02 19.15
C ALA A 206 10.59 6.86 20.64
N GLU A 207 9.74 6.18 21.39
CA GLU A 207 9.95 5.90 22.80
C GLU A 207 11.17 4.96 23.02
N ALA A 208 11.36 3.98 22.13
CA ALA A 208 12.53 3.11 22.19
C ALA A 208 13.84 3.87 21.93
N VAL A 209 13.84 4.86 21.02
CA VAL A 209 14.99 5.76 20.79
C VAL A 209 15.25 6.65 22.00
N LYS A 210 14.21 7.25 22.59
CA LYS A 210 14.33 8.04 23.83
C LYS A 210 14.90 7.22 24.98
N ALA A 211 14.43 5.98 25.14
CA ALA A 211 14.88 5.06 26.19
C ALA A 211 16.25 4.43 25.91
N GLY A 212 16.83 4.64 24.72
CA GLY A 212 18.08 4.02 24.32
C GLY A 212 17.95 2.51 24.07
N HIS A 213 16.79 2.00 23.72
CA HIS A 213 16.57 0.62 23.33
C HIS A 213 16.69 0.43 21.81
N LEU A 214 16.64 1.50 21.04
CA LEU A 214 16.81 1.57 19.60
C LEU A 214 17.81 2.68 19.27
N ASP A 215 18.66 2.49 18.28
CA ASP A 215 19.64 3.51 17.84
C ASP A 215 19.13 4.26 16.60
N VAL A 216 18.20 3.67 15.86
CA VAL A 216 17.69 4.13 14.56
C VAL A 216 16.17 4.06 14.57
N MET A 217 15.51 5.05 14.00
CA MET A 217 14.07 5.07 13.80
C MET A 217 13.75 5.29 12.32
N TYR A 218 12.82 4.53 11.77
CA TYR A 218 12.26 4.72 10.44
C TYR A 218 10.96 5.52 10.52
N GLN A 219 10.87 6.67 9.79
CA GLN A 219 9.69 7.51 9.86
C GLN A 219 9.56 8.46 8.65
N ASN A 220 8.39 9.08 8.50
CA ASN A 220 8.19 10.28 7.69
C ASN A 220 9.01 11.44 8.26
N VAL A 221 9.62 12.25 7.38
CA VAL A 221 10.46 13.38 7.81
C VAL A 221 9.67 14.51 8.47
N VAL A 222 8.36 14.58 8.20
CA VAL A 222 7.43 15.51 8.84
C VAL A 222 6.44 14.77 9.72
N GLY A 223 6.06 15.35 10.83
CA GLY A 223 5.03 14.79 11.71
C GLY A 223 5.31 15.01 13.19
N ALA A 224 4.25 15.04 13.99
CA ALA A 224 4.33 15.36 15.41
C ALA A 224 5.30 14.45 16.20
N THR A 225 5.36 13.17 15.87
CA THR A 225 6.24 12.21 16.56
C THR A 225 7.72 12.54 16.39
N VAL A 226 8.15 12.89 15.18
CA VAL A 226 9.56 13.25 14.91
C VAL A 226 9.90 14.64 15.42
N GLU A 227 8.96 15.58 15.36
CA GLU A 227 9.10 16.92 15.91
C GLU A 227 9.22 16.88 17.44
N GLU A 228 8.39 16.07 18.11
CA GLU A 228 8.49 15.85 19.56
C GLU A 228 9.84 15.22 19.93
N LEU A 229 10.28 14.21 19.18
CA LEU A 229 11.57 13.57 19.41
C LEU A 229 12.72 14.58 19.26
N ASP A 230 12.74 15.34 18.16
CA ASP A 230 13.78 16.36 17.89
C ASP A 230 13.83 17.45 18.95
N SER A 231 12.68 17.88 19.47
CA SER A 231 12.61 18.88 20.54
C SER A 231 13.29 18.45 21.84
N GLN A 232 13.32 17.14 22.12
CA GLN A 232 13.93 16.54 23.31
C GLN A 232 15.35 16.06 23.06
N TYR A 233 15.59 15.47 21.90
CA TYR A 233 16.84 14.86 21.47
C TYR A 233 17.08 15.24 20.01
N PRO A 234 17.92 16.24 19.71
CA PRO A 234 18.21 16.64 18.34
C PRO A 234 18.50 15.46 17.43
N VAL A 235 17.80 15.37 16.30
CA VAL A 235 17.90 14.24 15.36
C VAL A 235 18.68 14.61 14.10
N ARG A 236 19.14 13.57 13.40
CA ARG A 236 19.74 13.63 12.07
C ARG A 236 19.11 12.56 11.21
N TRP A 237 18.76 12.90 9.98
CA TRP A 237 18.42 11.93 8.95
C TRP A 237 19.69 11.44 8.28
N LEU A 238 19.75 10.13 7.97
CA LEU A 238 20.86 9.56 7.21
C LEU A 238 20.62 9.83 5.72
N ASP A 239 21.63 10.45 5.09
CA ASP A 239 21.57 10.86 3.69
C ASP A 239 21.79 9.66 2.76
N LEU A 240 20.97 9.53 1.71
CA LEU A 240 21.03 8.51 0.68
C LEU A 240 21.52 9.07 -0.65
N SER A 241 22.19 10.21 -0.67
CA SER A 241 22.83 10.77 -1.86
C SER A 241 24.14 10.02 -2.19
N GLY A 242 24.58 10.17 -3.44
CA GLY A 242 25.91 9.69 -3.86
C GLY A 242 26.04 8.17 -4.00
N GLY A 243 24.92 7.44 -4.12
CA GLY A 243 24.94 6.01 -4.38
C GLY A 243 25.46 5.64 -5.77
N THR A 244 25.89 4.39 -5.93
CA THR A 244 26.24 3.82 -7.24
C THR A 244 24.99 3.35 -7.99
N PRO A 245 25.04 3.15 -9.33
CA PRO A 245 23.91 2.57 -10.06
C PRO A 245 23.42 1.24 -9.47
N GLU A 246 24.34 0.39 -8.99
CA GLU A 246 24.00 -0.90 -8.37
C GLU A 246 23.23 -0.72 -7.06
N GLN A 247 23.60 0.28 -6.24
CA GLN A 247 22.89 0.61 -5.01
C GLN A 247 21.47 1.14 -5.30
N TYR A 248 21.33 1.95 -6.34
CA TYR A 248 20.00 2.42 -6.76
C TYR A 248 19.15 1.29 -7.35
N SER A 249 19.73 0.34 -8.11
CA SER A 249 19.02 -0.83 -8.64
C SER A 249 18.43 -1.71 -7.50
N THR A 250 19.08 -1.75 -6.35
CA THR A 250 18.54 -2.48 -5.18
C THR A 250 17.18 -1.93 -4.71
N TRP A 251 16.96 -0.62 -4.84
CA TRP A 251 15.66 -0.01 -4.54
C TRP A 251 14.57 -0.50 -5.47
N GLU A 252 14.86 -0.60 -6.76
CA GLU A 252 13.92 -1.07 -7.79
C GLU A 252 13.48 -2.52 -7.52
N ASP A 253 14.39 -3.37 -7.04
CA ASP A 253 14.10 -4.77 -6.71
C ASP A 253 13.32 -4.94 -5.40
N LEU A 254 13.69 -4.18 -4.36
CA LEU A 254 13.14 -4.34 -3.01
C LEU A 254 11.93 -3.44 -2.74
N ALA A 255 11.86 -2.28 -3.36
CA ALA A 255 10.83 -1.29 -3.13
C ALA A 255 10.54 -0.49 -4.41
N PRO A 256 9.95 -1.10 -5.44
CA PRO A 256 9.76 -0.50 -6.78
C PRO A 256 8.88 0.75 -6.79
N MET A 257 8.19 1.05 -5.69
CA MET A 257 7.40 2.27 -5.51
C MET A 257 8.22 3.45 -4.95
N VAL A 258 9.50 3.24 -4.60
CA VAL A 258 10.35 4.26 -3.96
C VAL A 258 11.25 4.93 -4.99
N LEU A 259 11.23 6.26 -4.98
CA LEU A 259 12.24 7.12 -5.59
C LEU A 259 13.18 7.64 -4.49
N LEU A 260 14.37 8.08 -4.86
CA LEU A 260 15.20 8.89 -3.97
C LEU A 260 14.98 10.36 -4.31
N GLY A 261 14.60 11.14 -3.32
CA GLY A 261 14.23 12.55 -3.48
C GLY A 261 14.69 13.41 -2.32
N GLU A 262 14.83 14.69 -2.59
CA GLU A 262 15.28 15.67 -1.62
C GLU A 262 14.14 16.10 -0.69
N ALA A 263 14.35 15.99 0.62
CA ALA A 263 13.51 16.61 1.64
C ALA A 263 14.18 17.91 2.10
N THR A 264 13.47 19.02 1.95
CA THR A 264 13.97 20.39 2.31
C THR A 264 13.33 20.91 3.58
N ARG A 265 12.49 20.11 4.25
CA ARG A 265 11.83 20.45 5.51
C ARG A 265 11.56 19.18 6.31
N GLY A 266 11.52 19.28 7.61
CA GLY A 266 11.24 18.19 8.55
C GLY A 266 11.99 18.37 9.85
N ALA A 267 11.69 17.55 10.83
CA ALA A 267 12.40 17.54 12.11
C ALA A 267 13.90 17.38 11.89
N GLY A 268 14.71 18.11 12.63
CA GLY A 268 16.17 18.05 12.53
C GLY A 268 16.80 18.68 11.29
N LEU A 269 16.00 19.31 10.39
CA LEU A 269 16.48 20.09 9.24
C LEU A 269 16.34 21.59 9.54
N ALA A 270 17.46 22.32 9.50
CA ALA A 270 17.43 23.77 9.60
C ALA A 270 17.00 24.41 8.26
N GLU A 271 16.67 25.69 8.31
CA GLU A 271 16.34 26.46 7.10
C GLU A 271 17.51 26.43 6.10
N GLY A 272 17.25 25.97 4.87
CA GLY A 272 18.24 25.80 3.82
C GLY A 272 19.02 24.49 3.87
N GLU A 273 18.80 23.64 4.86
CA GLU A 273 19.29 22.25 4.85
C GLU A 273 18.36 21.33 4.07
N SER A 274 18.93 20.31 3.48
CA SER A 274 18.20 19.24 2.82
C SER A 274 18.86 17.88 3.05
N VAL A 275 18.12 16.82 2.81
CA VAL A 275 18.60 15.43 2.85
C VAL A 275 17.95 14.64 1.74
N VAL A 276 18.72 13.83 1.03
CA VAL A 276 18.17 12.85 0.09
C VAL A 276 17.74 11.61 0.88
N ASN A 277 16.49 11.24 0.73
CA ASN A 277 15.93 10.03 1.33
C ASN A 277 14.85 9.42 0.44
N MET A 278 14.11 8.44 0.93
CA MET A 278 13.06 7.80 0.18
C MET A 278 11.88 8.76 -0.06
N GLN A 279 11.49 8.90 -1.32
CA GLN A 279 10.28 9.59 -1.72
C GLN A 279 9.30 8.60 -2.35
N TYR A 280 8.14 8.45 -1.76
CA TYR A 280 7.07 7.60 -2.28
C TYR A 280 5.71 8.05 -1.76
N SER A 281 4.65 7.50 -2.31
CA SER A 281 3.30 7.79 -1.88
C SER A 281 2.74 6.68 -0.99
N ILE A 282 1.92 7.08 -0.03
CA ILE A 282 0.87 6.24 0.54
C ILE A 282 -0.43 6.67 -0.14
N PRO A 283 -0.79 6.06 -1.27
CA PRO A 283 -1.89 6.56 -2.09
C PRO A 283 -3.25 6.26 -1.45
N LEU A 284 -4.24 7.07 -1.78
CA LEU A 284 -5.62 6.67 -1.67
C LEU A 284 -5.90 5.68 -2.80
N THR A 285 -6.46 4.52 -2.45
CA THR A 285 -6.71 3.40 -3.36
C THR A 285 -8.16 2.96 -3.31
N THR A 286 -8.59 2.31 -4.37
CA THR A 286 -9.89 1.65 -4.51
C THR A 286 -9.72 0.34 -5.30
N THR A 287 -10.80 -0.32 -5.70
CA THR A 287 -10.78 -1.46 -6.64
C THR A 287 -11.23 -1.03 -8.03
N ARG A 288 -10.84 -1.78 -9.08
CA ARG A 288 -11.23 -1.50 -10.47
C ARG A 288 -12.75 -1.42 -10.69
N ASP A 289 -13.53 -2.12 -9.85
CA ASP A 289 -15.00 -2.22 -10.01
C ASP A 289 -15.76 -1.03 -9.39
N ARG A 290 -15.05 -0.04 -8.81
CA ARG A 290 -15.69 1.18 -8.33
C ARG A 290 -16.23 1.97 -9.52
N PRO A 291 -17.46 2.54 -9.45
CA PRO A 291 -17.96 3.38 -10.53
C PRO A 291 -17.02 4.55 -10.86
N GLU A 292 -16.74 4.75 -12.15
CA GLU A 292 -15.86 5.82 -12.63
C GLU A 292 -16.33 7.20 -12.17
N GLU A 293 -17.64 7.45 -12.27
CA GLU A 293 -18.26 8.69 -11.85
C GLU A 293 -18.15 8.96 -10.34
N GLU A 294 -18.17 7.91 -9.51
CA GLU A 294 -17.97 8.05 -8.06
C GLU A 294 -16.53 8.46 -7.75
N VAL A 295 -15.54 7.78 -8.37
CA VAL A 295 -14.12 8.12 -8.18
C VAL A 295 -13.86 9.52 -8.70
N ARG A 296 -14.38 9.88 -9.87
CA ARG A 296 -14.21 11.21 -10.45
C ARG A 296 -14.77 12.29 -9.51
N ALA A 297 -16.00 12.12 -9.03
CA ALA A 297 -16.66 13.06 -8.11
C ALA A 297 -15.86 13.22 -6.79
N MET A 298 -15.27 12.12 -6.28
CA MET A 298 -14.39 12.18 -5.10
C MET A 298 -13.14 13.02 -5.35
N LEU A 299 -12.51 12.88 -6.51
CA LEU A 299 -11.30 13.63 -6.84
C LEU A 299 -11.58 15.10 -7.13
N ASP A 300 -12.66 15.40 -7.83
CA ASP A 300 -13.12 16.78 -8.03
C ASP A 300 -13.37 17.45 -6.67
N LEU A 301 -14.03 16.76 -5.74
CA LEU A 301 -14.30 17.26 -4.40
C LEU A 301 -13.02 17.54 -3.61
N ILE A 302 -12.04 16.64 -3.65
CA ILE A 302 -10.73 16.80 -2.98
C ILE A 302 -9.98 18.00 -3.58
N HIS A 303 -9.98 18.12 -4.91
CA HIS A 303 -9.27 19.18 -5.61
C HIS A 303 -9.90 20.56 -5.38
N GLU A 304 -11.19 20.68 -5.57
CA GLU A 304 -11.92 21.96 -5.46
C GLU A 304 -11.97 22.49 -4.03
N ASN A 305 -11.87 21.61 -3.02
CA ASN A 305 -11.93 21.98 -1.61
C ASN A 305 -10.60 21.77 -0.88
N PHE A 306 -9.48 21.78 -1.60
CA PHE A 306 -8.15 21.60 -1.01
C PHE A 306 -7.85 22.63 0.09
N ASP A 307 -8.30 23.87 -0.07
CA ASP A 307 -8.12 24.94 0.90
C ASP A 307 -8.77 24.65 2.27
N ASP A 308 -9.78 23.78 2.35
CA ASP A 308 -10.46 23.42 3.59
C ASP A 308 -9.60 22.53 4.51
N PHE A 309 -8.62 21.82 3.96
CA PHE A 309 -7.83 20.87 4.73
C PHE A 309 -6.31 21.01 4.56
N LYS A 310 -5.81 21.83 3.63
CA LYS A 310 -4.36 21.95 3.34
C LYS A 310 -3.48 22.29 4.55
N ASP A 311 -4.04 22.92 5.58
CA ASP A 311 -3.35 23.33 6.81
C ASP A 311 -3.71 22.43 8.02
N SER A 312 -4.46 21.34 7.79
CA SER A 312 -4.98 20.48 8.87
C SER A 312 -3.92 19.53 9.45
N THR A 313 -2.94 19.15 8.65
CA THR A 313 -1.83 18.27 9.05
C THR A 313 -0.53 18.70 8.37
N PRO A 314 0.64 18.30 8.89
CA PRO A 314 1.92 18.61 8.25
C PRO A 314 2.05 18.09 6.82
N ASP A 315 1.40 16.95 6.50
CA ASP A 315 1.43 16.32 5.18
C ASP A 315 0.32 16.82 4.24
N ALA A 316 -0.71 17.51 4.75
CA ALA A 316 -1.84 17.97 3.96
C ALA A 316 -1.45 18.82 2.72
N PRO A 317 -0.41 19.66 2.73
CA PRO A 317 0.04 20.39 1.53
C PRO A 317 0.47 19.49 0.37
N ALA A 318 0.85 18.23 0.64
CA ALA A 318 1.23 17.27 -0.41
C ALA A 318 0.02 16.73 -1.20
N PHE A 319 -1.21 16.97 -0.71
CA PHE A 319 -2.42 16.56 -1.42
C PHE A 319 -2.86 17.54 -2.52
N ALA A 320 -2.14 18.62 -2.76
CA ALA A 320 -2.39 19.49 -3.91
C ALA A 320 -2.28 18.67 -5.21
N ALA A 321 -3.22 18.89 -6.14
CA ALA A 321 -3.31 18.07 -7.36
C ALA A 321 -2.07 18.18 -8.25
N ASP A 322 -1.37 19.34 -8.23
CA ASP A 322 -0.11 19.56 -8.93
C ASP A 322 1.08 18.81 -8.32
N LYS A 323 0.95 18.33 -7.07
CA LYS A 323 1.99 17.59 -6.37
C LYS A 323 1.80 16.06 -6.41
N VAL A 324 0.62 15.58 -6.83
CA VAL A 324 0.36 14.14 -6.90
C VAL A 324 1.43 13.42 -7.71
N LEU A 325 2.00 12.37 -7.15
CA LEU A 325 3.02 11.56 -7.80
C LEU A 325 2.37 10.66 -8.87
N LEU A 326 2.56 11.01 -10.14
CA LEU A 326 2.07 10.23 -11.28
C LEU A 326 3.17 9.28 -11.77
N ALA A 327 3.59 8.36 -10.91
CA ALA A 327 4.55 7.31 -11.20
C ALA A 327 3.95 5.94 -10.82
N PRO A 328 2.98 5.42 -11.61
CA PRO A 328 2.23 4.25 -11.21
C PRO A 328 3.06 2.97 -11.19
N THR A 329 3.00 2.26 -10.06
CA THR A 329 3.41 0.86 -9.91
C THR A 329 2.21 -0.08 -9.86
N VAL A 330 1.02 0.47 -9.67
CA VAL A 330 -0.29 -0.18 -9.74
C VAL A 330 -1.17 0.73 -10.59
N PRO A 331 -2.08 0.21 -11.43
CA PRO A 331 -2.88 1.06 -12.31
C PRO A 331 -3.65 2.15 -11.56
N PHE A 332 -3.76 3.32 -12.18
CA PHE A 332 -4.75 4.31 -11.77
C PHE A 332 -6.15 3.88 -12.22
N HIS A 333 -7.14 4.23 -11.41
CA HIS A 333 -8.55 4.04 -11.75
C HIS A 333 -8.98 4.96 -12.90
N GLU A 334 -9.89 4.50 -13.77
CA GLU A 334 -10.35 5.28 -14.94
C GLU A 334 -10.89 6.67 -14.57
N GLY A 335 -11.62 6.78 -13.47
CA GLY A 335 -12.07 8.09 -12.96
C GLY A 335 -10.92 9.00 -12.54
N ALA A 336 -9.81 8.44 -12.06
CA ALA A 336 -8.62 9.22 -11.75
C ALA A 336 -7.83 9.59 -13.02
N VAL A 337 -7.72 8.68 -13.97
CA VAL A 337 -7.14 8.97 -15.30
C VAL A 337 -7.89 10.11 -15.98
N SER A 338 -9.22 10.05 -15.98
CA SER A 338 -10.09 11.11 -16.52
C SER A 338 -9.84 12.45 -15.81
N PHE A 339 -9.77 12.47 -14.47
CA PHE A 339 -9.46 13.66 -13.70
C PHE A 339 -8.10 14.27 -14.06
N PHE A 340 -7.02 13.48 -14.02
CA PHE A 340 -5.67 13.99 -14.30
C PHE A 340 -5.49 14.40 -15.75
N ARG A 341 -6.23 13.81 -16.70
CA ARG A 341 -6.28 14.24 -18.11
C ARG A 341 -6.90 15.63 -18.24
N ASP A 342 -8.01 15.88 -17.56
CA ASP A 342 -8.73 17.16 -17.62
C ASP A 342 -7.93 18.33 -17.04
N ILE A 343 -7.13 18.08 -16.00
CA ILE A 343 -6.21 19.09 -15.45
C ILE A 343 -4.85 19.14 -16.15
N GLY A 344 -4.67 18.39 -17.26
CA GLY A 344 -3.49 18.42 -18.11
C GLY A 344 -2.25 17.72 -17.53
N ARG A 345 -2.42 16.82 -16.55
CA ARG A 345 -1.30 16.08 -15.93
C ARG A 345 -1.17 14.63 -16.38
N TRP A 346 -2.07 14.11 -17.19
CA TRP A 346 -1.99 12.75 -17.71
C TRP A 346 -1.40 12.73 -19.12
N THR A 347 -0.18 12.22 -19.23
CA THR A 347 0.57 12.18 -20.51
C THR A 347 0.30 10.87 -21.28
N PRO A 348 0.66 10.81 -22.59
CA PRO A 348 0.61 9.56 -23.35
C PRO A 348 1.47 8.45 -22.74
N GLU A 349 2.64 8.77 -22.21
CA GLU A 349 3.57 7.82 -21.57
C GLU A 349 2.95 7.22 -20.30
N LEU A 350 2.27 8.04 -19.49
CA LEU A 350 1.50 7.55 -18.33
C LEU A 350 0.35 6.65 -18.74
N GLN A 351 -0.31 6.97 -19.86
CA GLN A 351 -1.39 6.14 -20.42
C GLN A 351 -0.86 4.77 -20.84
N GLU A 352 0.23 4.74 -21.62
CA GLU A 352 0.87 3.49 -22.07
C GLU A 352 1.29 2.62 -20.87
N ARG A 353 1.89 3.24 -19.85
CA ARG A 353 2.27 2.53 -18.65
C ARG A 353 1.05 2.00 -17.88
N ASN A 354 0.01 2.78 -17.75
CA ASN A 354 -1.22 2.37 -17.08
C ASN A 354 -1.86 1.15 -17.78
N GLU A 355 -1.89 1.17 -19.11
CA GLU A 355 -2.38 0.04 -19.92
C GLU A 355 -1.50 -1.20 -19.75
N ALA A 356 -0.18 -1.05 -19.69
CA ALA A 356 0.74 -2.15 -19.44
C ALA A 356 0.53 -2.78 -18.05
N LEU A 357 0.24 -1.97 -17.02
CA LEU A 357 -0.08 -2.45 -15.68
C LEU A 357 -1.45 -3.16 -15.64
N VAL A 358 -2.44 -2.68 -16.38
CA VAL A 358 -3.76 -3.36 -16.51
C VAL A 358 -3.61 -4.70 -17.21
N GLU A 359 -2.79 -4.77 -18.26
CA GLU A 359 -2.51 -6.05 -18.93
C GLU A 359 -1.74 -7.02 -18.03
N ARG A 360 -0.79 -6.51 -17.23
CA ARG A 360 -0.08 -7.30 -16.23
C ARG A 360 -1.06 -7.92 -15.20
N GLU A 361 -2.00 -7.12 -14.68
CA GLU A 361 -3.06 -7.63 -13.79
C GLU A 361 -3.85 -8.75 -14.43
N ARG A 362 -4.32 -8.56 -15.68
CA ARG A 362 -5.08 -9.56 -16.42
C ARG A 362 -4.32 -10.89 -16.53
N LEU A 363 -3.05 -10.83 -16.88
CA LEU A 363 -2.19 -12.01 -17.01
C LEU A 363 -1.97 -12.70 -15.65
N MET A 364 -1.74 -11.94 -14.59
CA MET A 364 -1.59 -12.49 -13.24
C MET A 364 -2.89 -13.18 -12.77
N GLU A 365 -4.05 -12.55 -12.96
CA GLU A 365 -5.34 -13.14 -12.59
C GLU A 365 -5.67 -14.41 -13.39
N GLU A 366 -5.29 -14.44 -14.67
CA GLU A 366 -5.50 -15.59 -15.55
C GLU A 366 -4.69 -16.81 -15.10
N HIS A 367 -3.43 -16.58 -14.70
CA HIS A 367 -2.48 -17.67 -14.42
C HIS A 367 -2.37 -18.04 -12.94
N TRP A 368 -2.83 -17.19 -12.03
CA TRP A 368 -2.73 -17.43 -10.59
C TRP A 368 -3.36 -18.76 -10.13
N PRO A 369 -4.56 -19.16 -10.58
CA PRO A 369 -5.17 -20.41 -10.13
C PRO A 369 -4.33 -21.63 -10.48
N ASP A 370 -3.82 -21.70 -11.71
CA ASP A 370 -3.01 -22.84 -12.17
C ASP A 370 -1.65 -22.85 -11.45
N PHE A 371 -1.03 -21.69 -11.27
CA PHE A 371 0.20 -21.54 -10.50
C PHE A 371 0.01 -22.01 -9.05
N TRP A 372 -1.07 -21.59 -8.39
CA TRP A 372 -1.35 -21.99 -7.01
C TRP A 372 -1.60 -23.48 -6.87
N ASP A 373 -2.37 -24.08 -7.79
CA ASP A 373 -2.66 -25.51 -7.80
C ASP A 373 -1.37 -26.35 -7.98
N GLU A 374 -0.37 -25.83 -8.71
CA GLU A 374 0.90 -26.52 -8.94
C GLU A 374 1.90 -26.35 -7.78
N HIS A 375 1.95 -25.17 -7.14
CA HIS A 375 3.03 -24.75 -6.24
C HIS A 375 2.64 -24.52 -4.78
N SER A 376 1.36 -24.67 -4.40
CA SER A 376 0.87 -24.38 -3.04
C SER A 376 1.55 -25.18 -1.93
N ASP A 377 2.05 -26.38 -2.26
CA ASP A 377 2.75 -27.26 -1.32
C ASP A 377 4.28 -27.03 -1.30
N ASP A 378 4.80 -26.12 -2.14
CA ASP A 378 6.22 -25.81 -2.22
C ASP A 378 6.66 -24.92 -1.04
N GLY A 379 7.88 -25.15 -0.55
CA GLY A 379 8.37 -24.48 0.67
C GLY A 379 8.66 -22.97 0.55
N ASP A 380 8.65 -22.41 -0.66
CA ASP A 380 8.90 -20.97 -0.93
C ASP A 380 8.07 -20.47 -2.11
N VAL A 381 6.75 -20.58 -1.96
CA VAL A 381 5.78 -20.20 -3.00
C VAL A 381 5.88 -18.72 -3.38
N VAL A 382 6.24 -17.83 -2.43
CA VAL A 382 6.44 -16.39 -2.68
C VAL A 382 7.54 -16.18 -3.72
N ARG A 383 8.70 -16.81 -3.52
CA ARG A 383 9.83 -16.70 -4.46
C ARG A 383 9.51 -17.32 -5.81
N LEU A 384 8.77 -18.43 -5.81
CA LEU A 384 8.34 -19.09 -7.06
C LEU A 384 7.39 -18.19 -7.85
N TRP A 385 6.45 -17.51 -7.19
CA TRP A 385 5.55 -16.56 -7.86
C TRP A 385 6.29 -15.35 -8.44
N LYS A 386 7.19 -14.75 -7.66
CA LYS A 386 8.05 -13.64 -8.16
C LYS A 386 8.85 -14.07 -9.39
N ARG A 387 9.45 -15.26 -9.34
CA ARG A 387 10.19 -15.82 -10.48
C ARG A 387 9.29 -16.09 -11.68
N TRP A 388 8.12 -16.72 -11.49
CA TRP A 388 7.17 -16.98 -12.55
C TRP A 388 6.78 -15.69 -13.28
N LYS A 389 6.48 -14.63 -12.52
CA LYS A 389 6.16 -13.31 -13.09
C LYS A 389 7.32 -12.74 -13.90
N SER A 390 8.54 -12.86 -13.42
CA SER A 390 9.72 -12.34 -14.15
C SER A 390 10.00 -13.09 -15.45
N GLU A 391 9.62 -14.35 -15.54
CA GLU A 391 9.83 -15.21 -16.70
C GLU A 391 8.67 -15.14 -17.73
N ASN A 392 7.44 -14.81 -17.29
CA ASN A 392 6.24 -14.95 -18.10
C ASN A 392 5.48 -13.64 -18.35
N LEU A 393 5.73 -12.58 -17.60
CA LEU A 393 5.06 -11.30 -17.80
C LEU A 393 5.96 -10.28 -18.50
N PRO A 394 5.39 -9.37 -19.29
CA PRO A 394 6.14 -8.23 -19.82
C PRO A 394 6.81 -7.44 -18.70
N ALA A 395 8.05 -7.04 -18.90
CA ALA A 395 8.76 -6.15 -17.99
C ALA A 395 8.07 -4.77 -17.96
N ILE A 396 7.92 -4.22 -16.77
CA ILE A 396 7.48 -2.83 -16.58
C ILE A 396 8.72 -2.02 -16.22
N ALA A 397 8.97 -0.94 -16.97
CA ALA A 397 10.10 -0.07 -16.69
C ALA A 397 10.06 0.49 -15.25
N PRO A 398 11.21 0.68 -14.59
CA PRO A 398 11.27 1.34 -13.28
C PRO A 398 10.60 2.72 -13.27
N ILE A 399 10.05 3.12 -12.12
CA ILE A 399 9.41 4.46 -12.01
C ILE A 399 10.43 5.62 -12.12
N SER A 400 11.70 5.36 -11.84
CA SER A 400 12.80 6.31 -12.01
C SER A 400 12.91 6.81 -13.46
N GLU A 401 12.63 5.97 -14.44
CA GLU A 401 12.66 6.33 -15.86
C GLU A 401 11.54 7.31 -16.26
N ILE A 402 10.40 7.29 -15.56
CA ILE A 402 9.28 8.18 -15.85
C ILE A 402 9.53 9.59 -15.29
N THR A 403 10.10 9.66 -14.09
CA THR A 403 10.32 10.94 -13.40
C THR A 403 11.46 11.74 -14.03
N ASP A 404 12.40 11.13 -14.71
CA ASP A 404 13.48 11.82 -15.42
C ASP A 404 12.99 12.57 -16.67
N THR A 405 11.90 12.11 -17.29
CA THR A 405 11.27 12.81 -18.43
C THR A 405 10.51 14.07 -18.04
N GLU A 406 10.05 14.20 -16.80
CA GLU A 406 9.39 15.44 -16.30
C GLU A 406 10.40 16.51 -15.83
N ARG A 407 11.67 16.15 -15.63
CA ARG A 407 12.75 17.07 -15.19
C ARG A 407 13.55 17.71 -16.34
N SER A 408 13.35 17.28 -17.56
CA SER A 408 13.97 17.80 -18.78
C SER A 408 13.05 18.77 -19.52
#